data_76be8562ba47dff89930830fa32957f1
#
_entry.id   76be8562ba47dff89930830fa32957f1
#
_cell.length_a   1.000
_cell.length_b   1.000
_cell.length_c   1.000
_cell.angle_alpha   90.00
_cell.angle_beta   90.00
_cell.angle_gamma   90.00
#
_symmetry.space_group_name_H-M   'P 1'
#
loop_
_entity.id
_entity.type
_entity.pdbx_description
1 polymer ?
#
loop_
_entity_poly.entity_id
_entity_poly.type
_entity_poly.pdbx_seq_one_letter_code
_entity_poly.pdbx_strand_id
1 'polypeptide(L)'
;MSSFSERLPILDNPRADRVRRVSGLVGRSARSRSGLMLVEGPQAVRELVRFCPGAVRDVYVRQDAWDTHADVVDAAVRATRWVHPVTDEVSAALSRDSQGICAVASLGAVSRELPPPSEGETLVVLAQGRDPGNVGTIIRTADAFGASGVIAVAGTVEVTSPKVVRASAGSVFHIPVCVASSFEDARALVHGRSAALLGTSGGAGSVDMAAMRP
;
A
#
# COMPACT_ATOMS: atom_id res chain seq x y z
N MET A 1 -7.48 15.49 -23.91
CA MET A 1 -7.86 15.41 -22.48
C MET A 1 -9.38 15.39 -22.41
N SER A 2 -9.99 14.29 -21.95
CA SER A 2 -11.45 14.25 -21.73
C SER A 2 -11.79 15.10 -20.50
N SER A 3 -12.82 15.94 -20.60
CA SER A 3 -13.27 16.76 -19.46
C SER A 3 -13.87 15.87 -18.36
N PHE A 4 -13.87 16.39 -17.13
CA PHE A 4 -14.46 15.74 -15.96
C PHE A 4 -15.90 15.23 -16.21
N SER A 5 -16.68 15.98 -16.99
CA SER A 5 -18.11 15.69 -17.27
C SER A 5 -18.38 14.67 -18.38
N GLU A 6 -17.39 14.26 -19.18
CA GLU A 6 -17.63 13.47 -20.39
C GLU A 6 -17.57 11.95 -20.18
N ARG A 7 -17.21 11.43 -18.99
CA ARG A 7 -16.89 10.00 -18.83
C ARG A 7 -17.93 9.16 -18.10
N LEU A 8 -18.37 9.57 -16.93
CA LEU A 8 -19.38 8.88 -16.14
C LEU A 8 -20.22 9.91 -15.37
N PRO A 9 -21.49 9.58 -15.03
CA PRO A 9 -22.29 10.43 -14.16
C PRO A 9 -21.58 10.71 -12.84
N ILE A 10 -21.66 11.94 -12.37
CA ILE A 10 -21.11 12.32 -11.06
C ILE A 10 -21.85 11.54 -9.97
N LEU A 11 -21.11 10.90 -9.10
CA LEU A 11 -21.64 10.27 -7.90
C LEU A 11 -21.87 11.32 -6.83
N ASP A 12 -23.12 11.58 -6.48
CA ASP A 12 -23.55 12.64 -5.56
C ASP A 12 -24.20 12.13 -4.27
N ASN A 13 -24.51 10.84 -4.19
CA ASN A 13 -25.15 10.25 -3.01
C ASN A 13 -24.14 9.58 -2.06
N PRO A 14 -23.75 10.23 -0.92
CA PRO A 14 -22.79 9.66 0.03
C PRO A 14 -23.34 8.43 0.77
N ARG A 15 -24.66 8.19 0.73
CA ARG A 15 -25.31 7.03 1.36
C ARG A 15 -25.53 5.86 0.40
N ALA A 16 -25.09 5.96 -0.85
CA ALA A 16 -25.22 4.88 -1.82
C ALA A 16 -24.52 3.60 -1.33
N ASP A 17 -25.05 2.43 -1.67
CA ASP A 17 -24.48 1.14 -1.26
C ASP A 17 -23.04 0.94 -1.75
N ARG A 18 -22.71 1.47 -2.92
CA ARG A 18 -21.35 1.47 -3.44
C ARG A 18 -20.40 2.24 -2.49
N VAL A 19 -20.78 3.46 -2.09
CA VAL A 19 -19.97 4.30 -1.17
C VAL A 19 -19.77 3.60 0.16
N ARG A 20 -20.83 3.03 0.74
CA ARG A 20 -20.76 2.26 1.99
C ARG A 20 -19.85 1.03 1.88
N ARG A 21 -19.92 0.29 0.77
CA ARG A 21 -19.02 -0.86 0.55
C ARG A 21 -17.56 -0.46 0.45
N VAL A 22 -17.28 0.61 -0.28
CA VAL A 22 -15.90 1.10 -0.47
C VAL A 22 -15.33 1.66 0.84
N SER A 23 -16.05 2.54 1.55
CA SER A 23 -15.60 3.05 2.84
C SER A 23 -15.45 1.94 3.89
N GLY A 24 -16.22 0.86 3.79
CA GLY A 24 -16.09 -0.33 4.64
C GLY A 24 -14.76 -1.07 4.48
N LEU A 25 -14.01 -0.86 3.39
CA LEU A 25 -12.70 -1.47 3.16
C LEU A 25 -11.61 -0.96 4.13
N VAL A 26 -11.88 0.05 4.93
CA VAL A 26 -11.05 0.41 6.10
C VAL A 26 -10.97 -0.76 7.09
N GLY A 27 -12.03 -1.57 7.19
CA GLY A 27 -12.08 -2.74 8.08
C GLY A 27 -11.41 -3.99 7.49
N ARG A 28 -10.57 -4.67 8.30
CA ARG A 28 -9.88 -5.91 7.91
C ARG A 28 -10.83 -6.99 7.38
N SER A 29 -11.94 -7.22 8.09
CA SER A 29 -12.90 -8.25 7.69
C SER A 29 -13.54 -7.99 6.32
N ALA A 30 -13.78 -6.72 5.98
CA ALA A 30 -14.32 -6.36 4.66
C ALA A 30 -13.28 -6.63 3.56
N ARG A 31 -12.02 -6.25 3.79
CA ARG A 31 -10.92 -6.55 2.85
C ARG A 31 -10.74 -8.05 2.63
N SER A 32 -10.68 -8.81 3.72
CA SER A 32 -10.51 -10.27 3.64
C SER A 32 -11.65 -10.97 2.89
N ARG A 33 -12.91 -10.55 3.11
CA ARG A 33 -14.07 -11.15 2.43
C ARG A 33 -14.17 -10.77 0.95
N SER A 34 -13.82 -9.51 0.62
CA SER A 34 -13.95 -9.00 -0.75
C SER A 34 -12.73 -9.26 -1.63
N GLY A 35 -11.55 -9.52 -1.04
CA GLY A 35 -10.29 -9.55 -1.76
C GLY A 35 -9.83 -8.18 -2.26
N LEU A 36 -10.44 -7.10 -1.73
CA LEU A 36 -10.20 -5.72 -2.16
C LEU A 36 -9.61 -4.88 -1.03
N MET A 37 -8.93 -3.80 -1.42
CA MET A 37 -8.38 -2.79 -0.51
C MET A 37 -8.73 -1.38 -0.99
N LEU A 38 -8.78 -0.43 -0.05
CA LEU A 38 -8.90 0.99 -0.32
C LEU A 38 -7.49 1.61 -0.33
N VAL A 39 -7.19 2.35 -1.39
CA VAL A 39 -5.95 3.12 -1.58
C VAL A 39 -6.31 4.60 -1.55
N GLU A 40 -5.74 5.34 -0.61
CA GLU A 40 -6.11 6.72 -0.30
C GLU A 40 -4.98 7.68 -0.67
N GLY A 41 -5.35 8.76 -1.34
CA GLY A 41 -4.47 9.87 -1.66
C GLY A 41 -3.73 9.75 -2.99
N PRO A 42 -3.37 10.90 -3.58
CA PRO A 42 -2.84 10.96 -4.94
C PRO A 42 -1.52 10.21 -5.10
N GLN A 43 -0.64 10.23 -4.09
CA GLN A 43 0.65 9.55 -4.19
C GLN A 43 0.48 8.02 -4.22
N ALA A 44 -0.30 7.45 -3.30
CA ALA A 44 -0.51 6.00 -3.26
C ALA A 44 -1.28 5.52 -4.51
N VAL A 45 -2.25 6.29 -5.00
CA VAL A 45 -2.97 5.96 -6.23
C VAL A 45 -2.05 6.05 -7.45
N ARG A 46 -1.13 7.05 -7.51
CA ARG A 46 -0.11 7.16 -8.56
C ARG A 46 0.74 5.89 -8.66
N GLU A 47 1.26 5.43 -7.52
CA GLU A 47 2.11 4.24 -7.49
C GLU A 47 1.31 2.97 -7.85
N LEU A 48 0.07 2.85 -7.34
CA LEU A 48 -0.82 1.75 -7.70
C LEU A 48 -1.04 1.66 -9.22
N VAL A 49 -1.45 2.77 -9.87
CA VAL A 49 -1.76 2.75 -11.31
C VAL A 49 -0.51 2.58 -12.18
N ARG A 50 0.65 2.97 -11.68
CA ARG A 50 1.93 2.84 -12.37
C ARG A 50 2.47 1.41 -12.32
N PHE A 51 2.47 0.80 -11.13
CA PHE A 51 3.14 -0.49 -10.89
C PHE A 51 2.18 -1.69 -10.93
N CYS A 52 0.91 -1.48 -10.60
CA CYS A 52 -0.10 -2.54 -10.53
C CYS A 52 -1.39 -2.18 -11.28
N PRO A 53 -1.35 -1.70 -12.55
CA PRO A 53 -2.53 -1.24 -13.28
C PRO A 53 -3.61 -2.33 -13.38
N GLY A 54 -3.23 -3.60 -13.54
CA GLY A 54 -4.17 -4.73 -13.63
C GLY A 54 -4.92 -5.05 -12.33
N ALA A 55 -4.45 -4.51 -11.20
CA ALA A 55 -5.12 -4.68 -9.90
C ALA A 55 -6.18 -3.61 -9.64
N VAL A 56 -6.19 -2.50 -10.38
CA VAL A 56 -7.13 -1.37 -10.20
C VAL A 56 -8.54 -1.80 -10.60
N ARG A 57 -9.51 -1.56 -9.72
CA ARG A 57 -10.94 -1.83 -9.97
C ARG A 57 -11.70 -0.56 -10.26
N ASP A 58 -11.73 0.35 -9.29
CA ASP A 58 -12.42 1.64 -9.38
C ASP A 58 -11.50 2.76 -8.90
N VAL A 59 -11.64 3.95 -9.46
CA VAL A 59 -11.00 5.17 -8.98
C VAL A 59 -12.08 6.23 -8.78
N TYR A 60 -12.04 6.94 -7.68
CA TYR A 60 -12.98 7.99 -7.31
C TYR A 60 -12.21 9.31 -7.22
N VAL A 61 -12.66 10.31 -7.97
CA VAL A 61 -11.91 11.56 -8.14
C VAL A 61 -12.85 12.74 -7.94
N ARG A 62 -12.52 13.63 -7.00
CA ARG A 62 -13.19 14.90 -6.81
C ARG A 62 -12.75 15.89 -7.90
N GLN A 63 -13.58 16.89 -8.20
CA GLN A 63 -13.35 17.79 -9.34
C GLN A 63 -12.02 18.54 -9.25
N ASP A 64 -11.69 19.11 -8.10
CA ASP A 64 -10.42 19.82 -7.89
C ASP A 64 -9.19 18.91 -8.00
N ALA A 65 -9.31 17.65 -7.52
CA ALA A 65 -8.27 16.65 -7.64
C ALA A 65 -8.08 16.15 -9.09
N TRP A 66 -9.13 16.22 -9.91
CA TRP A 66 -9.06 15.88 -11.33
C TRP A 66 -8.08 16.79 -12.08
N ASP A 67 -8.15 18.08 -11.80
CA ASP A 67 -7.27 19.06 -12.44
C ASP A 67 -5.87 19.07 -11.80
N THR A 68 -5.81 19.01 -10.47
CA THR A 68 -4.55 19.06 -9.73
C THR A 68 -3.67 17.83 -9.96
N HIS A 69 -4.27 16.65 -10.18
CA HIS A 69 -3.60 15.36 -10.35
C HIS A 69 -3.92 14.72 -11.71
N ALA A 70 -3.94 15.54 -12.78
CA ALA A 70 -4.31 15.09 -14.12
C ALA A 70 -3.44 13.91 -14.61
N ASP A 71 -2.16 13.87 -14.25
CA ASP A 71 -1.25 12.78 -14.55
C ASP A 71 -1.71 11.44 -13.95
N VAL A 72 -2.19 11.46 -12.70
CA VAL A 72 -2.72 10.28 -12.00
C VAL A 72 -4.05 9.84 -12.61
N VAL A 73 -4.92 10.80 -12.92
CA VAL A 73 -6.22 10.52 -13.53
C VAL A 73 -6.05 9.92 -14.93
N ASP A 74 -5.15 10.46 -15.75
CA ASP A 74 -4.85 9.93 -17.08
C ASP A 74 -4.28 8.49 -17.00
N ALA A 75 -3.43 8.22 -16.02
CA ALA A 75 -2.95 6.86 -15.77
C ALA A 75 -4.06 5.92 -15.29
N ALA A 76 -4.93 6.40 -14.39
CA ALA A 76 -6.08 5.64 -13.91
C ALA A 76 -7.04 5.26 -15.03
N VAL A 77 -7.30 6.17 -15.95
CA VAL A 77 -8.16 5.93 -17.13
C VAL A 77 -7.59 4.86 -18.07
N ARG A 78 -6.27 4.76 -18.15
CA ARG A 78 -5.62 3.68 -18.89
C ARG A 78 -5.68 2.34 -18.15
N ALA A 79 -5.68 2.36 -16.81
CA ALA A 79 -5.71 1.17 -15.99
C ALA A 79 -7.13 0.57 -15.85
N THR A 80 -8.17 1.42 -15.78
CA THR A 80 -9.56 0.97 -15.65
C THR A 80 -10.53 1.93 -16.34
N ARG A 81 -11.65 1.37 -16.85
CA ARG A 81 -12.78 2.17 -17.36
C ARG A 81 -13.63 2.80 -16.25
N TRP A 82 -13.42 2.40 -14.99
CA TRP A 82 -14.24 2.80 -13.85
C TRP A 82 -13.58 3.95 -13.05
N VAL A 83 -13.43 5.10 -13.70
CA VAL A 83 -12.96 6.33 -13.04
C VAL A 83 -14.19 7.23 -12.84
N HIS A 84 -14.61 7.37 -11.59
CA HIS A 84 -15.86 8.00 -11.19
C HIS A 84 -15.61 9.43 -10.69
N PRO A 85 -16.17 10.46 -11.34
CA PRO A 85 -16.29 11.77 -10.75
C PRO A 85 -17.18 11.72 -9.49
N VAL A 86 -16.78 12.40 -8.42
CA VAL A 86 -17.53 12.41 -7.15
C VAL A 86 -17.67 13.81 -6.60
N THR A 87 -18.76 14.06 -5.83
CA THR A 87 -18.92 15.31 -5.07
C THR A 87 -18.04 15.31 -3.82
N ASP A 88 -17.91 16.47 -3.16
CA ASP A 88 -17.17 16.61 -1.90
C ASP A 88 -17.71 15.69 -0.81
N GLU A 89 -19.05 15.58 -0.72
CA GLU A 89 -19.73 14.74 0.27
C GLU A 89 -19.44 13.26 0.03
N VAL A 90 -19.44 12.81 -1.23
CA VAL A 90 -19.10 11.43 -1.57
C VAL A 90 -17.62 11.16 -1.31
N SER A 91 -16.73 12.08 -1.70
CA SER A 91 -15.30 11.97 -1.42
C SER A 91 -15.00 11.85 0.07
N ALA A 92 -15.63 12.68 0.91
CA ALA A 92 -15.50 12.64 2.36
C ALA A 92 -16.08 11.35 2.97
N ALA A 93 -17.17 10.82 2.40
CA ALA A 93 -17.77 9.56 2.83
C ALA A 93 -16.94 8.33 2.45
N LEU A 94 -16.22 8.37 1.33
CA LEU A 94 -15.30 7.32 0.92
C LEU A 94 -14.05 7.29 1.80
N SER A 95 -13.40 8.43 1.97
CA SER A 95 -12.22 8.60 2.82
C SER A 95 -11.97 10.08 3.11
N ARG A 96 -11.82 10.43 4.39
CA ARG A 96 -11.42 11.77 4.80
C ARG A 96 -9.95 12.09 4.47
N ASP A 97 -9.14 11.05 4.33
CA ASP A 97 -7.70 11.15 4.10
C ASP A 97 -7.31 11.06 2.60
N SER A 98 -8.31 10.97 1.71
CA SER A 98 -8.10 10.75 0.26
C SER A 98 -7.52 11.93 -0.50
N GLN A 99 -7.56 13.13 0.08
CA GLN A 99 -7.16 14.37 -0.62
C GLN A 99 -7.87 14.51 -1.99
N GLY A 100 -9.12 14.04 -2.07
CA GLY A 100 -9.94 14.11 -3.28
C GLY A 100 -9.74 12.96 -4.27
N ILE A 101 -8.82 12.02 -4.03
CA ILE A 101 -8.63 10.86 -4.90
C ILE A 101 -8.42 9.59 -4.08
N CYS A 102 -9.17 8.54 -4.40
CA CYS A 102 -8.94 7.21 -3.86
C CYS A 102 -9.24 6.14 -4.90
N ALA A 103 -8.70 4.94 -4.70
CA ALA A 103 -8.92 3.80 -5.58
C ALA A 103 -9.32 2.55 -4.78
N VAL A 104 -10.04 1.65 -5.44
CA VAL A 104 -10.25 0.27 -5.00
C VAL A 104 -9.36 -0.63 -5.84
N ALA A 105 -8.57 -1.46 -5.17
CA ALA A 105 -7.68 -2.40 -5.83
C ALA A 105 -7.82 -3.82 -5.25
N SER A 106 -7.42 -4.82 -6.04
CA SER A 106 -7.27 -6.20 -5.55
C SER A 106 -6.16 -6.27 -4.50
N LEU A 107 -6.33 -7.09 -3.45
CA LEU A 107 -5.28 -7.38 -2.47
C LEU A 107 -4.01 -7.96 -3.12
N GLY A 108 -4.13 -8.58 -4.29
CA GLY A 108 -2.99 -9.07 -5.08
C GLY A 108 -2.08 -7.97 -5.65
N ALA A 109 -2.45 -6.68 -5.50
CA ALA A 109 -1.55 -5.57 -5.83
C ALA A 109 -0.30 -5.55 -4.92
N VAL A 110 -0.41 -6.08 -3.71
CA VAL A 110 0.74 -6.22 -2.80
C VAL A 110 1.33 -7.61 -2.99
N SER A 111 2.51 -7.70 -3.61
CA SER A 111 3.22 -8.96 -3.78
C SER A 111 3.60 -9.54 -2.40
N ARG A 112 3.37 -10.84 -2.24
CA ARG A 112 3.70 -11.58 -1.01
C ARG A 112 4.82 -12.58 -1.19
N GLU A 113 5.37 -12.66 -2.39
CA GLU A 113 6.44 -13.58 -2.74
C GLU A 113 7.76 -12.81 -2.82
N LEU A 114 8.74 -13.26 -2.04
CA LEU A 114 10.10 -12.74 -2.13
C LEU A 114 10.73 -13.19 -3.45
N PRO A 115 11.56 -12.34 -4.09
CA PRO A 115 12.30 -12.74 -5.28
C PRO A 115 13.28 -13.88 -4.94
N PRO A 116 13.81 -14.60 -5.92
CA PRO A 116 14.90 -15.55 -5.69
C PRO A 116 16.06 -14.89 -4.92
N PRO A 117 16.78 -15.66 -4.06
CA PRO A 117 17.95 -15.13 -3.35
C PRO A 117 18.98 -14.55 -4.29
N SER A 118 19.57 -13.43 -3.92
CA SER A 118 20.65 -12.77 -4.67
C SER A 118 21.79 -12.35 -3.74
N GLU A 119 23.00 -12.31 -4.28
CA GLU A 119 24.19 -11.86 -3.54
C GLU A 119 24.01 -10.39 -3.09
N GLY A 120 24.36 -10.11 -1.84
CA GLY A 120 24.26 -8.78 -1.26
C GLY A 120 22.82 -8.30 -1.01
N GLU A 121 21.82 -9.19 -1.09
CA GLU A 121 20.43 -8.78 -0.81
C GLU A 121 20.24 -8.30 0.63
N THR A 122 19.37 -7.34 0.79
CA THR A 122 18.92 -6.87 2.10
C THR A 122 17.44 -7.17 2.26
N LEU A 123 17.07 -7.80 3.37
CA LEU A 123 15.69 -8.01 3.78
C LEU A 123 15.40 -7.28 5.08
N VAL A 124 14.21 -6.72 5.20
CA VAL A 124 13.77 -6.07 6.44
C VAL A 124 12.77 -6.96 7.15
N VAL A 125 13.06 -7.36 8.40
CA VAL A 125 12.14 -8.19 9.21
C VAL A 125 11.43 -7.31 10.24
N LEU A 126 10.10 -7.26 10.14
CA LEU A 126 9.22 -6.57 11.09
C LEU A 126 8.70 -7.57 12.12
N ALA A 127 9.38 -7.71 13.26
CA ALA A 127 9.04 -8.70 14.27
C ALA A 127 7.73 -8.38 15.00
N GLN A 128 7.41 -7.11 15.26
CA GLN A 128 6.19 -6.64 15.95
C GLN A 128 5.82 -5.20 15.56
N GLY A 129 5.46 -4.98 14.30
CA GLY A 129 4.99 -3.67 13.84
C GLY A 129 3.54 -3.40 14.26
N ARG A 130 3.28 -2.67 15.35
CA ARG A 130 1.92 -2.39 15.84
C ARG A 130 1.36 -1.07 15.34
N ASP A 131 2.20 -0.09 15.08
CA ASP A 131 1.78 1.21 14.56
C ASP A 131 1.81 1.24 13.03
N PRO A 132 0.68 1.54 12.36
CA PRO A 132 0.62 1.56 10.90
C PRO A 132 1.50 2.62 10.26
N GLY A 133 1.74 3.75 10.94
CA GLY A 133 2.62 4.81 10.46
C GLY A 133 4.07 4.33 10.41
N ASN A 134 4.54 3.70 11.49
CA ASN A 134 5.89 3.14 11.57
C ASN A 134 6.09 2.02 10.54
N VAL A 135 5.13 1.10 10.43
CA VAL A 135 5.21 0.00 9.45
C VAL A 135 5.28 0.55 8.02
N GLY A 136 4.42 1.49 7.67
CA GLY A 136 4.45 2.13 6.35
C GLY A 136 5.77 2.87 6.09
N THR A 137 6.28 3.60 7.08
CA THR A 137 7.56 4.30 6.98
C THR A 137 8.73 3.33 6.77
N ILE A 138 8.75 2.21 7.48
CA ILE A 138 9.80 1.19 7.32
C ILE A 138 9.72 0.57 5.92
N ILE A 139 8.52 0.23 5.42
CA ILE A 139 8.34 -0.30 4.05
C ILE A 139 8.86 0.72 3.02
N ARG A 140 8.51 2.00 3.18
CA ARG A 140 8.97 3.07 2.30
C ARG A 140 10.48 3.24 2.33
N THR A 141 11.08 3.14 3.52
CA THR A 141 12.53 3.23 3.68
C THR A 141 13.23 2.02 3.05
N ALA A 142 12.72 0.81 3.28
CA ALA A 142 13.23 -0.41 2.67
C ALA A 142 13.24 -0.32 1.13
N ASP A 143 12.12 0.13 0.55
CA ASP A 143 11.99 0.36 -0.89
C ASP A 143 13.01 1.39 -1.40
N ALA A 144 13.12 2.54 -0.74
CA ALA A 144 14.02 3.63 -1.12
C ALA A 144 15.52 3.24 -1.07
N PHE A 145 15.89 2.33 -0.16
CA PHE A 145 17.26 1.79 -0.05
C PHE A 145 17.50 0.50 -0.83
N GLY A 146 16.54 0.09 -1.66
CA GLY A 146 16.69 -1.06 -2.57
C GLY A 146 16.67 -2.41 -1.87
N ALA A 147 16.00 -2.53 -0.72
CA ALA A 147 15.82 -3.83 -0.09
C ALA A 147 15.04 -4.77 -1.01
N SER A 148 15.40 -6.06 -1.02
CA SER A 148 14.77 -7.09 -1.85
C SER A 148 13.37 -7.47 -1.38
N GLY A 149 13.01 -7.16 -0.14
CA GLY A 149 11.69 -7.42 0.42
C GLY A 149 11.58 -7.10 1.91
N VAL A 150 10.34 -7.15 2.38
CA VAL A 150 9.99 -7.01 3.80
C VAL A 150 9.32 -8.29 4.27
N ILE A 151 9.71 -8.82 5.42
CA ILE A 151 9.07 -9.95 6.08
C ILE A 151 8.32 -9.42 7.30
N ALA A 152 7.00 -9.39 7.23
CA ALA A 152 6.14 -9.01 8.35
C ALA A 152 5.76 -10.26 9.15
N VAL A 153 6.18 -10.33 10.42
CA VAL A 153 5.80 -11.43 11.32
C VAL A 153 4.35 -11.26 11.79
N ALA A 154 3.66 -12.37 12.01
CA ALA A 154 2.29 -12.37 12.55
C ALA A 154 2.19 -11.51 13.82
N GLY A 155 1.13 -10.70 13.92
CA GLY A 155 0.99 -9.66 14.95
C GLY A 155 1.42 -8.26 14.49
N THR A 156 2.13 -8.15 13.36
CA THR A 156 2.30 -6.88 12.64
C THR A 156 0.95 -6.41 12.08
N VAL A 157 0.71 -5.10 12.07
CA VAL A 157 -0.49 -4.53 11.44
C VAL A 157 -0.58 -4.93 9.98
N GLU A 158 -1.81 -5.08 9.50
CA GLU A 158 -2.04 -5.52 8.13
C GLU A 158 -1.50 -4.52 7.11
N VAL A 159 -0.56 -4.96 6.27
CA VAL A 159 0.14 -4.10 5.29
C VAL A 159 -0.79 -3.53 4.21
N THR A 160 -1.91 -4.19 3.95
CA THR A 160 -2.95 -3.73 3.02
C THR A 160 -3.98 -2.79 3.67
N SER A 161 -3.78 -2.40 4.94
CA SER A 161 -4.65 -1.39 5.56
C SER A 161 -4.41 -0.01 4.93
N PRO A 162 -5.45 0.82 4.73
CA PRO A 162 -5.29 2.13 4.10
C PRO A 162 -4.24 3.00 4.80
N LYS A 163 -4.14 2.92 6.13
CA LYS A 163 -3.15 3.67 6.91
C LYS A 163 -1.70 3.27 6.60
N VAL A 164 -1.41 1.97 6.44
CA VAL A 164 -0.07 1.48 6.06
C VAL A 164 0.25 1.87 4.63
N VAL A 165 -0.69 1.66 3.70
CA VAL A 165 -0.53 2.02 2.28
C VAL A 165 -0.21 3.50 2.12
N ARG A 166 -0.96 4.36 2.82
CA ARG A 166 -0.71 5.81 2.80
C ARG A 166 0.63 6.17 3.43
N ALA A 167 0.97 5.62 4.60
CA ALA A 167 2.23 5.89 5.28
C ALA A 167 3.44 5.40 4.48
N SER A 168 3.29 4.33 3.69
CA SER A 168 4.32 3.85 2.77
C SER A 168 4.42 4.69 1.49
N ALA A 169 3.57 5.71 1.31
CA ALA A 169 3.47 6.50 0.08
C ALA A 169 3.31 5.64 -1.20
N GLY A 170 2.76 4.41 -1.07
CA GLY A 170 2.57 3.47 -2.16
C GLY A 170 3.71 2.48 -2.38
N SER A 171 4.81 2.54 -1.62
CA SER A 171 5.94 1.59 -1.75
C SER A 171 5.52 0.12 -1.59
N VAL A 172 4.39 -0.17 -0.93
CA VAL A 172 3.82 -1.54 -0.85
C VAL A 172 3.49 -2.14 -2.22
N PHE A 173 3.41 -1.33 -3.29
CA PHE A 173 3.18 -1.78 -4.65
C PHE A 173 4.48 -2.05 -5.43
N HIS A 174 5.64 -1.70 -4.86
CA HIS A 174 6.96 -1.88 -5.47
C HIS A 174 7.69 -3.06 -4.85
N ILE A 175 7.80 -3.05 -3.51
CA ILE A 175 8.59 -4.02 -2.77
C ILE A 175 7.71 -5.17 -2.27
N PRO A 176 8.14 -6.44 -2.41
CA PRO A 176 7.40 -7.57 -1.85
C PRO A 176 7.30 -7.51 -0.33
N VAL A 177 6.10 -7.78 0.20
CA VAL A 177 5.87 -7.87 1.65
C VAL A 177 5.33 -9.26 1.99
N CYS A 178 6.25 -10.16 2.34
CA CYS A 178 5.93 -11.51 2.79
C CYS A 178 5.37 -11.49 4.22
N VAL A 179 4.46 -12.41 4.53
CA VAL A 179 3.93 -12.57 5.89
C VAL A 179 4.39 -13.91 6.45
N ALA A 180 5.20 -13.89 7.50
CA ALA A 180 5.60 -15.07 8.25
C ALA A 180 4.65 -15.34 9.43
N SER A 181 4.31 -16.58 9.71
CA SER A 181 3.39 -16.95 10.79
C SER A 181 4.02 -16.85 12.18
N SER A 182 5.34 -16.89 12.27
CA SER A 182 6.12 -16.74 13.49
C SER A 182 7.48 -16.07 13.23
N PHE A 183 8.17 -15.68 14.27
CA PHE A 183 9.54 -15.19 14.15
C PHE A 183 10.49 -16.31 13.70
N GLU A 184 10.26 -17.54 14.13
CA GLU A 184 11.01 -18.72 13.71
C GLU A 184 10.87 -18.96 12.20
N ASP A 185 9.66 -18.81 11.65
CA ASP A 185 9.43 -18.91 10.19
C ASP A 185 10.16 -17.80 9.44
N ALA A 186 10.11 -16.55 9.95
CA ALA A 186 10.86 -15.45 9.37
C ALA A 186 12.37 -15.72 9.39
N ARG A 187 12.89 -16.24 10.50
CA ARG A 187 14.29 -16.64 10.64
C ARG A 187 14.67 -17.75 9.66
N ALA A 188 13.82 -18.76 9.51
CA ALA A 188 14.04 -19.84 8.55
C ALA A 188 14.09 -19.33 7.10
N LEU A 189 13.20 -18.39 6.74
CA LEU A 189 13.23 -17.75 5.43
C LEU A 189 14.56 -17.01 5.17
N VAL A 190 15.08 -16.28 6.17
CA VAL A 190 16.37 -15.55 6.06
C VAL A 190 17.53 -16.54 5.95
N HIS A 191 17.58 -17.56 6.81
CA HIS A 191 18.64 -18.58 6.75
C HIS A 191 18.64 -19.38 5.45
N GLY A 192 17.45 -19.70 4.91
CA GLY A 192 17.32 -20.36 3.60
C GLY A 192 17.90 -19.56 2.43
N ARG A 193 18.18 -18.27 2.66
CA ARG A 193 18.78 -17.33 1.69
C ARG A 193 20.27 -17.08 1.96
N SER A 194 20.89 -17.82 2.88
CA SER A 194 22.29 -17.62 3.29
C SER A 194 22.60 -16.21 3.80
N ALA A 195 21.59 -15.53 4.36
CA ALA A 195 21.71 -14.17 4.89
C ALA A 195 21.89 -14.21 6.42
N ALA A 196 22.65 -13.26 6.97
CA ALA A 196 22.77 -13.05 8.40
C ALA A 196 21.55 -12.27 8.92
N LEU A 197 21.03 -12.67 10.09
CA LEU A 197 19.96 -11.93 10.76
C LEU A 197 20.54 -10.99 11.82
N LEU A 198 20.33 -9.69 11.65
CA LEU A 198 20.77 -8.67 12.60
C LEU A 198 19.57 -8.10 13.36
N GLY A 199 19.64 -8.10 14.69
CA GLY A 199 18.64 -7.45 15.54
C GLY A 199 19.01 -5.99 15.79
N THR A 200 18.10 -5.05 15.55
CA THR A 200 18.30 -3.65 15.89
C THR A 200 17.83 -3.35 17.32
N SER A 201 18.68 -2.72 18.13
CA SER A 201 18.35 -2.33 19.50
C SER A 201 19.09 -1.04 19.86
N GLY A 202 18.49 -0.19 20.68
CA GLY A 202 19.16 0.97 21.29
C GLY A 202 19.72 0.69 22.70
N GLY A 203 19.76 -0.57 23.13
CA GLY A 203 20.19 -0.97 24.46
C GLY A 203 21.71 -0.99 24.67
N ALA A 204 22.14 -1.08 25.93
CA ALA A 204 23.56 -1.26 26.29
C ALA A 204 24.07 -2.58 25.67
N GLY A 205 25.27 -2.50 25.05
CA GLY A 205 25.89 -3.63 24.35
C GLY A 205 25.56 -3.71 22.85
N SER A 206 24.75 -2.79 22.31
CA SER A 206 24.55 -2.67 20.87
C SER A 206 25.83 -2.16 20.19
N VAL A 207 26.12 -2.68 19.01
CA VAL A 207 27.22 -2.22 18.16
C VAL A 207 26.65 -1.22 17.15
N ASP A 208 27.40 -0.15 16.86
CA ASP A 208 27.03 0.80 15.82
C ASP A 208 26.96 0.07 14.46
N MET A 209 25.81 0.13 13.82
CA MET A 209 25.57 -0.53 12.52
C MET A 209 26.54 -0.02 11.45
N ALA A 210 26.96 1.26 11.51
CA ALA A 210 27.96 1.82 10.60
C ALA A 210 29.37 1.23 10.79
N ALA A 211 29.65 0.62 11.95
CA ALA A 211 30.91 -0.06 12.23
C ALA A 211 30.90 -1.55 11.82
N MET A 212 29.73 -2.09 11.44
CA MET A 212 29.63 -3.48 10.98
C MET A 212 30.18 -3.59 9.56
N ARG A 213 31.08 -4.51 9.34
CA ARG A 213 31.52 -4.88 7.99
C ARG A 213 30.66 -6.03 7.50
N PRO A 214 30.19 -6.01 6.22
CA PRO A 214 29.45 -7.12 5.62
C PRO A 214 30.30 -8.41 5.54
#